data_23efbbbf0c68fc8101ef700798111f58
#
_entry.id   23efbbbf0c68fc8101ef700798111f58
#
_cell.length_a   1.000
_cell.length_b   1.000
_cell.length_c   1.000
_cell.angle_alpha   90.00
_cell.angle_beta   90.00
_cell.angle_gamma   90.00
#
_symmetry.space_group_name_H-M   'P 1'
#
loop_
_entity.id
_entity.type
_entity.pdbx_description
1 polymer ?
#
loop_
_entity_poly.entity_id
_entity_poly.type
_entity_poly.pdbx_seq_one_letter_code
_entity_poly.pdbx_strand_id
1 'polypeptide(L)'
;MKKSIAIIGILCLLFVNISTCYAQPVSNAVSTGKINESKSTKLKWPDNKPHVNSEAAIVMEASTGAVLYSKNIHKSYYPASITKIMTALLAIENSSLGETVTFSKDAIYDVDLDSSRIGIDVGEKLTIEQCLYGIMLESANEVSYAIAEHISGNIASFAELMNKKAAELGCTDTHFVNPHGLPDPNHYTSAYDMALISKAAINNDVFRKITGTRTYAIPPTNVQNETRYLANHHKFIKGDLDYDGVIGGKTGYTSKALYTLVTFAERDGMTLISVIMHCDSIEHEYSDTANLLNYGFDNFKIYNITDKENPDTEETTPLFTKYSPLFSRNTSRLQISSKGNIVLPNNADYKDAKKEIVLKPTDKIADGENVIGSIQYTYGDTFVGSADIIYNNVPSQNILKGSYIPTPTASPDSGNSQAINRFDDSSNLKPIIIAIIVGCILIGFTLYIVFVEIPFRKRRNSYLEKKGRKKHYNKKDYVDF
;
A
#
# COMPACT_ATOMS: atom_id res chain seq x y z
N MET A 1 -20.21 14.33 43.72
CA MET A 1 -19.23 14.65 42.66
C MET A 1 -17.80 14.90 43.15
N LYS A 2 -17.51 15.64 44.21
CA LYS A 2 -16.14 15.91 44.70
C LYS A 2 -15.40 14.66 45.32
N LYS A 3 -16.12 13.70 45.90
CA LYS A 3 -15.53 12.49 46.49
C LYS A 3 -15.18 11.41 45.41
N SER A 4 -15.88 11.36 44.29
CA SER A 4 -15.61 10.41 43.22
C SER A 4 -14.38 10.80 42.39
N ILE A 5 -14.07 12.10 42.27
CA ILE A 5 -12.89 12.59 41.57
C ILE A 5 -11.59 12.28 42.33
N ALA A 6 -11.65 12.29 43.68
CA ALA A 6 -10.49 11.94 44.52
C ALA A 6 -10.09 10.45 44.41
N ILE A 7 -11.04 9.54 44.28
CA ILE A 7 -10.78 8.10 44.14
C ILE A 7 -10.18 7.78 42.77
N ILE A 8 -10.60 8.44 41.69
CA ILE A 8 -10.03 8.27 40.35
C ILE A 8 -8.59 8.83 40.28
N GLY A 9 -8.31 9.93 40.97
CA GLY A 9 -6.96 10.49 41.06
C GLY A 9 -5.96 9.56 41.79
N ILE A 10 -6.41 8.86 42.84
CA ILE A 10 -5.58 7.90 43.60
C ILE A 10 -5.33 6.62 42.78
N LEU A 11 -6.30 6.14 42.01
CA LEU A 11 -6.12 4.98 41.12
C LEU A 11 -5.13 5.30 39.98
N CYS A 12 -5.17 6.47 39.37
CA CYS A 12 -4.20 6.89 38.35
C CYS A 12 -2.78 7.03 38.91
N LEU A 13 -2.61 7.49 40.16
CA LEU A 13 -1.30 7.58 40.82
C LEU A 13 -0.70 6.21 41.17
N LEU A 14 -1.52 5.20 41.44
CA LEU A 14 -1.08 3.83 41.65
C LEU A 14 -0.58 3.13 40.38
N PHE A 15 -1.17 3.46 39.20
CA PHE A 15 -0.70 2.92 37.91
C PHE A 15 0.59 3.56 37.38
N VAL A 16 0.87 4.82 37.72
CA VAL A 16 2.11 5.50 37.30
C VAL A 16 3.35 4.97 38.05
N ASN A 17 3.16 4.42 39.24
CA ASN A 17 4.33 3.90 40.04
C ASN A 17 4.74 2.46 39.68
N ILE A 18 4.03 1.73 38.82
CA ILE A 18 4.43 0.38 38.40
C ILE A 18 5.34 0.40 37.15
N SER A 19 5.38 1.53 36.43
CA SER A 19 6.13 1.64 35.15
C SER A 19 7.59 2.10 35.29
N THR A 20 8.10 2.33 36.50
CA THR A 20 9.46 2.86 36.69
C THR A 20 10.48 1.85 37.24
N CYS A 21 10.18 0.57 37.21
CA CYS A 21 11.08 -0.43 37.81
C CYS A 21 11.62 -1.46 36.80
N TYR A 22 12.04 -1.05 35.61
CA TYR A 22 12.91 -1.87 34.74
C TYR A 22 13.66 -1.01 33.73
N ALA A 23 14.72 -0.33 34.17
CA ALA A 23 15.88 0.00 33.35
C ALA A 23 17.06 0.37 34.24
N GLN A 24 17.86 -0.61 34.57
CA GLN A 24 19.23 -0.36 35.04
C GLN A 24 20.17 -0.42 33.85
N PRO A 25 21.01 0.58 33.61
CA PRO A 25 22.02 0.49 32.55
C PRO A 25 23.17 -0.40 33.01
N VAL A 26 23.43 -1.45 32.25
CA VAL A 26 24.65 -2.23 32.38
C VAL A 26 25.78 -1.40 31.79
N SER A 27 26.62 -0.82 32.66
CA SER A 27 27.86 -0.19 32.27
C SER A 27 28.90 -1.26 31.94
N ASN A 28 29.11 -1.53 30.66
CA ASN A 28 30.32 -2.18 30.21
C ASN A 28 31.26 -1.14 29.64
N ALA A 29 32.33 -0.86 30.37
CA ALA A 29 33.45 -0.08 29.89
C ALA A 29 34.07 -0.77 28.69
N VAL A 30 33.90 -0.18 27.50
CA VAL A 30 34.64 -0.55 26.30
C VAL A 30 35.77 0.46 26.12
N SER A 31 36.96 -0.09 26.07
CA SER A 31 38.25 0.51 25.76
C SER A 31 38.15 1.53 24.63
N THR A 32 38.65 2.74 24.89
CA THR A 32 38.81 3.79 23.87
C THR A 32 39.96 3.42 22.92
N GLY A 33 39.62 2.62 21.89
CA GLY A 33 40.40 2.58 20.65
C GLY A 33 40.16 3.87 19.89
N LYS A 34 41.24 4.60 19.52
CA LYS A 34 41.16 5.76 18.62
C LYS A 34 40.42 5.37 17.33
N ILE A 35 39.18 5.79 17.22
CA ILE A 35 38.45 5.74 15.96
C ILE A 35 39.10 6.85 15.11
N ASN A 36 39.82 6.44 14.06
CA ASN A 36 40.18 7.35 12.99
C ASN A 36 38.89 7.97 12.45
N GLU A 37 38.75 9.29 12.56
CA GLU A 37 37.72 10.04 11.91
C GLU A 37 37.90 9.83 10.39
N SER A 38 37.22 8.81 9.85
CA SER A 38 36.91 8.71 8.45
C SER A 38 36.17 9.98 8.08
N LYS A 39 36.70 10.76 7.14
CA LYS A 39 36.03 11.91 6.53
C LYS A 39 34.61 11.49 6.24
N SER A 40 33.65 12.00 7.02
CA SER A 40 32.25 11.93 6.73
C SER A 40 32.02 12.60 5.38
N THR A 41 32.07 11.84 4.30
CA THR A 41 31.51 12.26 3.01
C THR A 41 30.04 12.48 3.31
N LYS A 42 29.61 13.74 3.37
CA LYS A 42 28.19 14.09 3.50
C LYS A 42 27.46 13.32 2.42
N LEU A 43 26.68 12.34 2.82
CA LEU A 43 25.76 11.61 1.93
C LEU A 43 24.92 12.64 1.18
N LYS A 44 25.07 12.71 -0.15
CA LYS A 44 24.53 13.80 -0.93
C LYS A 44 23.51 13.27 -1.92
N TRP A 45 22.25 13.56 -1.64
CA TRP A 45 21.18 13.38 -2.61
C TRP A 45 21.39 14.34 -3.79
N PRO A 46 21.09 13.97 -5.07
CA PRO A 46 21.26 14.86 -6.21
C PRO A 46 20.54 16.19 -6.01
N ASP A 47 21.25 17.30 -6.23
CA ASP A 47 20.76 18.68 -6.01
C ASP A 47 20.27 19.36 -7.30
N ASN A 48 20.49 18.73 -8.48
CA ASN A 48 20.05 19.18 -9.80
C ASN A 48 18.56 18.88 -10.07
N LYS A 49 17.69 19.08 -9.06
CA LYS A 49 16.25 18.83 -9.19
C LYS A 49 15.65 19.69 -10.29
N PRO A 50 14.83 19.11 -11.19
CA PRO A 50 14.17 19.88 -12.23
C PRO A 50 13.14 20.85 -11.66
N HIS A 51 12.95 21.98 -12.36
CA HIS A 51 11.77 22.80 -12.16
C HIS A 51 10.53 22.07 -12.70
N VAL A 52 9.43 22.10 -11.95
CA VAL A 52 8.16 21.46 -12.30
C VAL A 52 7.05 22.49 -12.17
N ASN A 53 6.24 22.67 -13.21
CA ASN A 53 5.14 23.62 -13.26
C ASN A 53 3.92 23.11 -12.45
N SER A 54 3.67 21.81 -12.50
CA SER A 54 2.57 21.15 -11.79
C SER A 54 2.60 21.43 -10.28
N GLU A 55 1.43 21.57 -9.64
CA GLU A 55 1.37 21.88 -8.21
C GLU A 55 1.87 20.74 -7.33
N ALA A 56 1.61 19.49 -7.70
CA ALA A 56 2.19 18.32 -7.04
C ALA A 56 2.79 17.35 -8.05
N ALA A 57 3.95 16.77 -7.68
CA ALA A 57 4.66 15.82 -8.53
C ALA A 57 5.53 14.87 -7.70
N ILE A 58 5.66 13.62 -8.15
CA ILE A 58 6.53 12.60 -7.57
C ILE A 58 7.21 11.78 -8.65
N VAL A 59 8.43 11.34 -8.39
CA VAL A 59 9.04 10.18 -9.04
C VAL A 59 9.33 9.12 -7.99
N MET A 60 8.79 7.95 -8.19
CA MET A 60 9.00 6.77 -7.33
C MET A 60 9.63 5.64 -8.16
N GLU A 61 10.60 4.93 -7.60
CA GLU A 61 11.09 3.70 -8.22
C GLU A 61 10.14 2.55 -7.84
N ALA A 62 9.64 1.83 -8.88
CA ALA A 62 8.51 0.92 -8.75
C ALA A 62 8.79 -0.33 -7.91
N SER A 63 9.99 -0.89 -7.95
CA SER A 63 10.32 -2.11 -7.20
C SER A 63 10.54 -1.82 -5.72
N THR A 64 11.23 -0.73 -5.40
CA THR A 64 11.58 -0.35 -4.03
C THR A 64 10.50 0.48 -3.32
N GLY A 65 9.79 1.34 -4.06
CA GLY A 65 8.93 2.38 -3.50
C GLY A 65 9.69 3.61 -3.01
N ALA A 66 10.99 3.70 -3.32
CA ALA A 66 11.80 4.87 -2.97
C ALA A 66 11.38 6.11 -3.76
N VAL A 67 11.24 7.23 -3.05
CA VAL A 67 10.88 8.53 -3.63
C VAL A 67 12.15 9.26 -4.07
N LEU A 68 12.32 9.42 -5.38
CA LEU A 68 13.50 10.09 -5.97
C LEU A 68 13.30 11.59 -6.06
N TYR A 69 12.08 12.03 -6.36
CA TYR A 69 11.67 13.43 -6.42
C TYR A 69 10.34 13.63 -5.74
N SER A 70 10.17 14.78 -5.06
CA SER A 70 8.93 15.13 -4.37
C SER A 70 8.64 16.63 -4.44
N LYS A 71 7.39 17.00 -4.76
CA LYS A 71 6.81 18.33 -4.66
C LYS A 71 5.37 18.20 -4.19
N ASN A 72 5.03 18.71 -3.01
CA ASN A 72 3.69 18.69 -2.42
C ASN A 72 2.99 17.32 -2.45
N ILE A 73 3.75 16.23 -2.24
CA ILE A 73 3.31 14.86 -2.51
C ILE A 73 2.17 14.36 -1.63
N HIS A 74 1.93 14.99 -0.47
CA HIS A 74 0.85 14.66 0.46
C HIS A 74 -0.32 15.64 0.42
N LYS A 75 -0.27 16.65 -0.48
CA LYS A 75 -1.39 17.58 -0.67
C LYS A 75 -2.49 16.89 -1.48
N SER A 76 -3.73 16.96 -0.97
CA SER A 76 -4.90 16.35 -1.63
C SER A 76 -5.37 17.17 -2.81
N TYR A 77 -5.66 16.49 -3.92
CA TYR A 77 -6.21 17.03 -5.16
C TYR A 77 -7.28 16.11 -5.73
N TYR A 78 -8.11 16.64 -6.61
CA TYR A 78 -8.99 15.82 -7.44
C TYR A 78 -8.14 15.00 -8.42
N PRO A 79 -8.29 13.66 -8.46
CA PRO A 79 -7.49 12.81 -9.34
C PRO A 79 -7.90 12.86 -10.82
N ALA A 80 -9.13 13.22 -11.13
CA ALA A 80 -9.72 12.95 -12.44
C ALA A 80 -9.56 11.46 -12.83
N SER A 81 -9.36 11.17 -14.11
CA SER A 81 -9.36 9.80 -14.64
C SER A 81 -8.13 8.95 -14.27
N ILE A 82 -7.12 9.48 -13.56
CA ILE A 82 -6.07 8.61 -13.00
C ILE A 82 -6.63 7.68 -11.91
N THR A 83 -7.82 7.98 -11.34
CA THR A 83 -8.65 7.08 -10.51
C THR A 83 -8.79 5.68 -11.13
N LYS A 84 -8.89 5.60 -12.46
CA LYS A 84 -9.11 4.34 -13.20
C LYS A 84 -7.96 3.34 -13.08
N ILE A 85 -6.78 3.77 -12.60
CA ILE A 85 -5.69 2.86 -12.23
C ILE A 85 -6.15 1.96 -11.08
N MET A 86 -6.79 2.53 -10.04
CA MET A 86 -7.37 1.75 -8.94
C MET A 86 -8.50 0.84 -9.43
N THR A 87 -9.38 1.36 -10.28
CA THR A 87 -10.49 0.57 -10.86
C THR A 87 -9.98 -0.61 -11.68
N ALA A 88 -8.95 -0.39 -12.52
CA ALA A 88 -8.32 -1.46 -13.30
C ALA A 88 -7.63 -2.50 -12.39
N LEU A 89 -6.90 -2.06 -11.38
CA LEU A 89 -6.25 -2.95 -10.41
C LEU A 89 -7.28 -3.87 -9.72
N LEU A 90 -8.38 -3.29 -9.22
CA LEU A 90 -9.44 -4.06 -8.58
C LEU A 90 -10.18 -4.98 -9.53
N ALA A 91 -10.39 -4.58 -10.79
CA ALA A 91 -10.98 -5.44 -11.80
C ALA A 91 -10.11 -6.68 -12.08
N ILE A 92 -8.79 -6.51 -12.18
CA ILE A 92 -7.85 -7.60 -12.39
C ILE A 92 -7.78 -8.53 -11.16
N GLU A 93 -7.85 -7.99 -9.95
CA GLU A 93 -7.76 -8.76 -8.71
C GLU A 93 -9.03 -9.54 -8.37
N ASN A 94 -10.22 -9.07 -8.82
CA ASN A 94 -11.51 -9.61 -8.39
C ASN A 94 -12.32 -10.29 -9.51
N SER A 95 -11.79 -10.37 -10.73
CA SER A 95 -12.48 -10.97 -11.88
C SER A 95 -11.50 -11.70 -12.80
N SER A 96 -12.01 -12.65 -13.58
CA SER A 96 -11.25 -13.24 -14.66
C SER A 96 -11.41 -12.41 -15.95
N LEU A 97 -10.38 -12.29 -16.78
CA LEU A 97 -10.38 -11.46 -17.98
C LEU A 97 -11.49 -11.81 -18.98
N GLY A 98 -11.91 -13.08 -19.02
CA GLY A 98 -12.99 -13.57 -19.89
C GLY A 98 -14.40 -13.41 -19.31
N GLU A 99 -14.57 -12.97 -18.06
CA GLU A 99 -15.89 -12.73 -17.48
C GLU A 99 -16.64 -11.65 -18.25
N THR A 100 -17.96 -11.84 -18.37
CA THR A 100 -18.81 -10.96 -19.15
C THR A 100 -19.48 -9.91 -18.28
N VAL A 101 -19.17 -8.65 -18.52
CA VAL A 101 -19.84 -7.48 -17.95
C VAL A 101 -21.06 -7.16 -18.80
N THR A 102 -22.24 -7.04 -18.20
CA THR A 102 -23.47 -6.58 -18.86
C THR A 102 -23.75 -5.15 -18.42
N PHE A 103 -23.89 -4.25 -19.36
CA PHE A 103 -24.08 -2.82 -19.07
C PHE A 103 -25.52 -2.53 -18.67
N SER A 104 -25.71 -2.04 -17.46
CA SER A 104 -26.99 -1.64 -16.90
C SER A 104 -27.47 -0.31 -17.50
N LYS A 105 -28.73 0.03 -17.24
CA LYS A 105 -29.27 1.35 -17.56
C LYS A 105 -28.54 2.44 -16.76
N ASP A 106 -28.21 2.17 -15.49
CA ASP A 106 -27.55 3.12 -14.59
C ASP A 106 -26.12 3.38 -15.06
N ALA A 107 -25.36 2.36 -15.48
CA ALA A 107 -24.03 2.53 -16.04
C ALA A 107 -24.02 3.45 -17.27
N ILE A 108 -25.09 3.46 -18.05
CA ILE A 108 -25.19 4.28 -19.27
C ILE A 108 -25.69 5.69 -18.98
N TYR A 109 -26.65 5.89 -18.09
CA TYR A 109 -27.34 7.18 -17.93
C TYR A 109 -26.95 7.96 -16.65
N ASP A 110 -26.43 7.31 -15.61
CA ASP A 110 -25.99 8.01 -14.38
C ASP A 110 -24.58 8.60 -14.50
N VAL A 111 -23.89 8.31 -15.61
CA VAL A 111 -22.62 8.94 -15.96
C VAL A 111 -22.87 10.09 -16.93
N ASP A 112 -22.25 11.23 -16.65
CA ASP A 112 -22.37 12.43 -17.50
C ASP A 112 -22.11 12.11 -18.98
N LEU A 113 -23.07 12.43 -19.83
CA LEU A 113 -23.03 12.14 -21.27
C LEU A 113 -21.91 12.91 -22.00
N ASP A 114 -21.53 14.08 -21.48
CA ASP A 114 -20.44 14.89 -22.05
C ASP A 114 -19.05 14.45 -21.58
N SER A 115 -18.98 13.39 -20.73
CA SER A 115 -17.72 12.84 -20.25
C SER A 115 -17.15 11.77 -21.21
N SER A 116 -15.89 11.32 -20.97
CA SER A 116 -15.23 10.29 -21.79
C SER A 116 -16.01 8.98 -21.83
N ARG A 117 -16.33 8.49 -23.03
CA ARG A 117 -17.16 7.28 -23.27
C ARG A 117 -16.71 6.58 -24.54
N ILE A 118 -17.04 5.29 -24.68
CA ILE A 118 -16.84 4.51 -25.92
C ILE A 118 -18.15 4.13 -26.61
N GLY A 119 -19.29 4.70 -26.17
CA GLY A 119 -20.59 4.53 -26.80
C GLY A 119 -21.17 3.13 -26.63
N ILE A 120 -21.33 2.69 -25.41
CA ILE A 120 -21.95 1.42 -25.04
C ILE A 120 -23.44 1.61 -24.86
N ASP A 121 -24.24 0.63 -25.33
CA ASP A 121 -25.68 0.58 -25.17
C ASP A 121 -26.12 -0.25 -23.96
N VAL A 122 -27.35 0.01 -23.46
CA VAL A 122 -27.97 -0.77 -22.39
C VAL A 122 -28.12 -2.24 -22.79
N GLY A 123 -27.66 -3.16 -21.96
CA GLY A 123 -27.70 -4.60 -22.22
C GLY A 123 -26.57 -5.11 -23.12
N GLU A 124 -25.68 -4.22 -23.56
CA GLU A 124 -24.48 -4.62 -24.29
C GLU A 124 -23.56 -5.42 -23.35
N LYS A 125 -22.74 -6.31 -23.91
CA LYS A 125 -21.87 -7.21 -23.18
C LYS A 125 -20.43 -7.11 -23.69
N LEU A 126 -19.51 -6.85 -22.79
CA LEU A 126 -18.07 -6.89 -23.02
C LEU A 126 -17.39 -7.83 -22.02
N THR A 127 -16.22 -8.35 -22.39
CA THR A 127 -15.38 -9.05 -21.40
C THR A 127 -14.69 -8.04 -20.49
N ILE A 128 -14.24 -8.49 -19.29
CA ILE A 128 -13.41 -7.68 -18.39
C ILE A 128 -12.18 -7.16 -19.13
N GLU A 129 -11.50 -7.99 -19.97
CA GLU A 129 -10.36 -7.53 -20.75
C GLU A 129 -10.75 -6.34 -21.67
N GLN A 130 -11.85 -6.43 -22.40
CA GLN A 130 -12.34 -5.35 -23.25
C GLN A 130 -12.70 -4.09 -22.45
N CYS A 131 -13.33 -4.27 -21.28
CA CYS A 131 -13.61 -3.18 -20.36
C CYS A 131 -12.33 -2.49 -19.86
N LEU A 132 -11.30 -3.26 -19.51
CA LEU A 132 -10.00 -2.71 -19.09
C LEU A 132 -9.35 -1.87 -20.22
N TYR A 133 -9.38 -2.33 -21.46
CA TYR A 133 -8.94 -1.51 -22.60
C TYR A 133 -9.79 -0.25 -22.75
N GLY A 134 -11.10 -0.34 -22.58
CA GLY A 134 -12.00 0.82 -22.63
C GLY A 134 -11.66 1.90 -21.59
N ILE A 135 -11.41 1.50 -20.34
CA ILE A 135 -11.08 2.46 -19.26
C ILE A 135 -9.66 3.01 -19.34
N MET A 136 -8.68 2.20 -19.80
CA MET A 136 -7.28 2.63 -19.81
C MET A 136 -6.94 3.45 -21.07
N LEU A 137 -7.44 3.09 -22.25
CA LEU A 137 -7.13 3.79 -23.50
C LEU A 137 -8.03 5.02 -23.69
N GLU A 138 -9.36 4.83 -23.67
CA GLU A 138 -10.36 5.88 -23.97
C GLU A 138 -10.91 6.55 -22.72
N SER A 139 -10.49 6.10 -21.53
CA SER A 139 -10.96 6.68 -20.28
C SER A 139 -12.48 6.55 -20.04
N ALA A 140 -13.12 5.52 -20.61
CA ALA A 140 -14.56 5.33 -20.63
C ALA A 140 -15.18 5.27 -19.21
N ASN A 141 -16.05 6.24 -18.91
CA ASN A 141 -16.62 6.39 -17.56
C ASN A 141 -17.75 5.40 -17.33
N GLU A 142 -18.62 5.18 -18.34
CA GLU A 142 -19.70 4.18 -18.29
C GLU A 142 -19.15 2.76 -18.13
N VAL A 143 -17.98 2.49 -18.69
CA VAL A 143 -17.30 1.20 -18.53
C VAL A 143 -16.77 1.03 -17.12
N SER A 144 -16.20 2.10 -16.53
CA SER A 144 -15.76 2.07 -15.12
C SER A 144 -16.93 1.83 -14.16
N TYR A 145 -18.09 2.43 -14.47
CA TYR A 145 -19.33 2.23 -13.72
C TYR A 145 -19.78 0.76 -13.79
N ALA A 146 -19.84 0.20 -14.99
CA ALA A 146 -20.26 -1.18 -15.21
C ALA A 146 -19.30 -2.21 -14.55
N ILE A 147 -17.99 -1.95 -14.55
CA ILE A 147 -17.01 -2.75 -13.79
C ILE A 147 -17.36 -2.72 -12.30
N ALA A 148 -17.68 -1.56 -11.74
CA ALA A 148 -18.00 -1.42 -10.33
C ALA A 148 -19.28 -2.18 -9.95
N GLU A 149 -20.31 -2.11 -10.79
CA GLU A 149 -21.54 -2.89 -10.61
C GLU A 149 -21.26 -4.41 -10.69
N HIS A 150 -20.46 -4.83 -11.68
CA HIS A 150 -20.13 -6.24 -11.89
C HIS A 150 -19.43 -6.85 -10.68
N ILE A 151 -18.47 -6.13 -10.09
CA ILE A 151 -17.62 -6.63 -8.97
C ILE A 151 -18.34 -6.51 -7.63
N SER A 152 -19.04 -5.40 -7.38
CA SER A 152 -19.54 -5.05 -6.04
C SER A 152 -21.05 -4.82 -5.98
N GLY A 153 -21.75 -4.98 -7.11
CA GLY A 153 -23.20 -4.81 -7.21
C GLY A 153 -23.68 -3.36 -7.31
N ASN A 154 -22.88 -2.38 -6.85
CA ASN A 154 -23.18 -0.94 -6.95
C ASN A 154 -21.94 -0.09 -6.71
N ILE A 155 -22.04 1.21 -7.04
CA ILE A 155 -20.93 2.18 -6.93
C ILE A 155 -20.46 2.38 -5.49
N ALA A 156 -21.38 2.44 -4.52
CA ALA A 156 -21.02 2.69 -3.13
C ALA A 156 -20.17 1.54 -2.55
N SER A 157 -20.58 0.29 -2.77
CA SER A 157 -19.82 -0.89 -2.35
C SER A 157 -18.47 -1.01 -3.06
N PHE A 158 -18.40 -0.60 -4.34
CA PHE A 158 -17.12 -0.56 -5.05
C PHE A 158 -16.20 0.54 -4.50
N ALA A 159 -16.73 1.72 -4.17
CA ALA A 159 -15.97 2.78 -3.52
C ALA A 159 -15.41 2.35 -2.14
N GLU A 160 -16.18 1.59 -1.36
CA GLU A 160 -15.68 0.97 -0.11
C GLU A 160 -14.51 0.00 -0.41
N LEU A 161 -14.61 -0.82 -1.45
CA LEU A 161 -13.54 -1.71 -1.89
C LEU A 161 -12.29 -0.93 -2.34
N MET A 162 -12.46 0.19 -3.08
CA MET A 162 -11.37 1.09 -3.46
C MET A 162 -10.66 1.67 -2.24
N ASN A 163 -11.42 2.17 -1.26
CA ASN A 163 -10.87 2.76 -0.04
C ASN A 163 -10.17 1.72 0.85
N LYS A 164 -10.72 0.51 0.93
CA LYS A 164 -10.07 -0.60 1.61
C LYS A 164 -8.73 -0.94 0.96
N LYS A 165 -8.70 -1.05 -0.38
CA LYS A 165 -7.46 -1.30 -1.11
C LYS A 165 -6.44 -0.18 -0.95
N ALA A 166 -6.88 1.08 -0.98
CA ALA A 166 -6.01 2.23 -0.73
C ALA A 166 -5.35 2.14 0.67
N ALA A 167 -6.13 1.82 1.70
CA ALA A 167 -5.60 1.63 3.06
C ALA A 167 -4.62 0.44 3.14
N GLU A 168 -4.89 -0.68 2.47
CA GLU A 168 -3.99 -1.83 2.39
C GLU A 168 -2.64 -1.48 1.73
N LEU A 169 -2.66 -0.57 0.76
CA LEU A 169 -1.46 -0.06 0.08
C LEU A 169 -0.71 1.02 0.87
N GLY A 170 -1.24 1.46 2.03
CA GLY A 170 -0.64 2.48 2.87
C GLY A 170 -0.99 3.91 2.47
N CYS A 171 -2.04 4.12 1.66
CA CYS A 171 -2.53 5.44 1.30
C CYS A 171 -3.20 6.11 2.52
N THR A 172 -2.81 7.35 2.82
CA THR A 172 -3.34 8.13 3.96
C THR A 172 -4.06 9.40 3.55
N ASP A 173 -3.87 9.85 2.31
CA ASP A 173 -4.37 11.11 1.79
C ASP A 173 -5.40 10.89 0.66
N THR A 174 -6.05 9.71 0.64
CA THR A 174 -6.94 9.26 -0.43
C THR A 174 -8.32 8.89 0.08
N HIS A 175 -9.34 9.33 -0.66
CA HIS A 175 -10.71 8.85 -0.48
C HIS A 175 -11.43 8.82 -1.83
N PHE A 176 -11.96 7.67 -2.21
CA PHE A 176 -12.71 7.43 -3.43
C PHE A 176 -14.21 7.33 -3.15
N VAL A 177 -15.02 7.91 -4.03
CA VAL A 177 -16.50 7.80 -4.00
C VAL A 177 -17.07 7.29 -5.31
N ASN A 178 -16.25 7.20 -6.37
CA ASN A 178 -16.66 6.69 -7.66
C ASN A 178 -15.49 6.01 -8.41
N PRO A 179 -15.76 5.11 -9.39
CA PRO A 179 -14.73 4.34 -10.09
C PRO A 179 -14.07 5.09 -11.26
N HIS A 180 -14.55 6.26 -11.64
CA HIS A 180 -14.15 6.94 -12.88
C HIS A 180 -13.38 8.25 -12.69
N GLY A 181 -13.47 8.87 -11.50
CA GLY A 181 -12.75 10.10 -11.18
C GLY A 181 -13.48 11.40 -11.57
N LEU A 182 -14.78 11.36 -11.87
CA LEU A 182 -15.56 12.59 -11.98
C LEU A 182 -15.61 13.32 -10.64
N PRO A 183 -15.65 14.67 -10.64
CA PRO A 183 -15.47 15.46 -9.45
C PRO A 183 -16.58 15.25 -8.40
N ASP A 184 -16.18 14.95 -7.18
CA ASP A 184 -16.99 14.97 -5.98
C ASP A 184 -16.13 15.58 -4.84
N PRO A 185 -16.65 16.42 -3.95
CA PRO A 185 -15.86 17.01 -2.87
C PRO A 185 -15.15 16.01 -1.97
N ASN A 186 -15.67 14.77 -1.89
CA ASN A 186 -15.09 13.70 -1.12
C ASN A 186 -14.23 12.74 -1.96
N HIS A 187 -13.98 13.04 -3.26
CA HIS A 187 -13.16 12.24 -4.15
C HIS A 187 -11.82 12.90 -4.36
N TYR A 188 -10.81 12.49 -3.60
CA TYR A 188 -9.49 13.10 -3.60
C TYR A 188 -8.38 12.06 -3.39
N THR A 189 -7.17 12.43 -3.77
CA THR A 189 -5.95 11.67 -3.56
C THR A 189 -4.74 12.60 -3.51
N SER A 190 -3.55 12.06 -3.20
CA SER A 190 -2.27 12.75 -3.27
C SER A 190 -1.36 12.13 -4.33
N ALA A 191 -0.30 12.86 -4.73
CA ALA A 191 0.68 12.32 -5.68
C ALA A 191 1.40 11.09 -5.10
N TYR A 192 1.66 11.07 -3.78
CA TYR A 192 2.26 9.93 -3.09
C TYR A 192 1.36 8.70 -3.11
N ASP A 193 0.10 8.86 -2.75
CA ASP A 193 -0.86 7.75 -2.72
C ASP A 193 -1.12 7.20 -4.12
N MET A 194 -1.22 8.08 -5.13
CA MET A 194 -1.34 7.63 -6.52
C MET A 194 -0.09 6.87 -6.98
N ALA A 195 1.10 7.24 -6.52
CA ALA A 195 2.32 6.48 -6.81
C ALA A 195 2.30 5.09 -6.14
N LEU A 196 1.78 4.96 -4.90
CA LEU A 196 1.59 3.66 -4.23
C LEU A 196 0.60 2.77 -4.99
N ILE A 197 -0.55 3.32 -5.38
CA ILE A 197 -1.57 2.61 -6.18
C ILE A 197 -0.98 2.19 -7.53
N SER A 198 -0.25 3.09 -8.18
CA SER A 198 0.42 2.86 -9.46
C SER A 198 1.51 1.79 -9.36
N LYS A 199 2.27 1.77 -8.25
CA LYS A 199 3.25 0.73 -7.95
C LYS A 199 2.59 -0.65 -7.86
N ALA A 200 1.46 -0.77 -7.16
CA ALA A 200 0.73 -2.03 -7.08
C ALA A 200 0.22 -2.46 -8.47
N ALA A 201 -0.31 -1.52 -9.26
CA ALA A 201 -0.86 -1.80 -10.58
C ALA A 201 0.22 -2.25 -11.58
N ILE A 202 1.34 -1.54 -11.69
CA ILE A 202 2.38 -1.82 -12.71
C ILE A 202 3.12 -3.15 -12.46
N ASN A 203 3.07 -3.67 -11.25
CA ASN A 203 3.60 -4.99 -10.91
C ASN A 203 2.72 -6.15 -11.42
N ASN A 204 1.54 -5.86 -11.97
CA ASN A 204 0.67 -6.83 -12.60
C ASN A 204 0.89 -6.84 -14.11
N ASP A 205 1.26 -7.99 -14.69
CA ASP A 205 1.58 -8.12 -16.12
C ASP A 205 0.40 -7.77 -17.03
N VAL A 206 -0.84 -8.07 -16.61
CA VAL A 206 -2.06 -7.73 -17.36
C VAL A 206 -2.24 -6.22 -17.42
N PHE A 207 -2.12 -5.55 -16.28
CA PHE A 207 -2.18 -4.09 -16.21
C PHE A 207 -1.09 -3.45 -17.06
N ARG A 208 0.16 -3.94 -16.93
CA ARG A 208 1.32 -3.47 -17.70
C ARG A 208 1.08 -3.56 -19.21
N LYS A 209 0.58 -4.71 -19.69
CA LYS A 209 0.22 -4.92 -21.09
C LYS A 209 -0.83 -3.90 -21.56
N ILE A 210 -1.95 -3.78 -20.82
CA ILE A 210 -3.09 -2.98 -21.23
C ILE A 210 -2.75 -1.49 -21.24
N THR A 211 -2.10 -0.97 -20.16
CA THR A 211 -1.77 0.46 -20.05
C THR A 211 -0.74 0.91 -21.10
N GLY A 212 0.14 0.01 -21.58
CA GLY A 212 1.12 0.28 -22.62
C GLY A 212 0.59 0.05 -24.06
N THR A 213 -0.64 -0.41 -24.24
CA THR A 213 -1.21 -0.68 -25.55
C THR A 213 -1.59 0.63 -26.26
N ARG A 214 -1.15 0.81 -27.50
CA ARG A 214 -1.41 1.99 -28.31
C ARG A 214 -2.84 2.04 -28.83
N THR A 215 -3.32 0.93 -29.40
CA THR A 215 -4.65 0.79 -30.00
C THR A 215 -5.22 -0.59 -29.70
N TYR A 216 -6.54 -0.68 -29.58
CA TYR A 216 -7.24 -1.93 -29.39
C TYR A 216 -8.55 -1.92 -30.16
N ALA A 217 -8.99 -3.07 -30.69
CA ALA A 217 -10.24 -3.21 -31.43
C ALA A 217 -11.19 -4.13 -30.65
N ILE A 218 -12.34 -3.61 -30.22
CA ILE A 218 -13.43 -4.42 -29.69
C ILE A 218 -14.27 -4.92 -30.88
N PRO A 219 -14.39 -6.23 -31.09
CA PRO A 219 -15.19 -6.80 -32.19
C PRO A 219 -16.67 -6.50 -31.97
N PRO A 220 -17.54 -6.76 -32.99
CA PRO A 220 -18.98 -6.68 -32.83
C PRO A 220 -19.48 -7.40 -31.59
N THR A 221 -20.44 -6.79 -30.88
CA THR A 221 -21.03 -7.30 -29.65
C THR A 221 -22.44 -7.87 -29.88
N ASN A 222 -23.15 -8.21 -28.82
CA ASN A 222 -24.54 -8.63 -28.88
C ASN A 222 -25.53 -7.52 -29.30
N VAL A 223 -25.09 -6.25 -29.28
CA VAL A 223 -25.92 -5.07 -29.62
C VAL A 223 -25.30 -4.30 -30.77
N GLN A 224 -24.00 -4.07 -30.76
CA GLN A 224 -23.31 -3.28 -31.78
C GLN A 224 -22.67 -4.19 -32.85
N ASN A 225 -23.04 -3.96 -34.13
CA ASN A 225 -22.57 -4.74 -35.27
C ASN A 225 -21.20 -4.25 -35.80
N GLU A 226 -20.71 -3.09 -35.37
CA GLU A 226 -19.48 -2.51 -35.87
C GLU A 226 -18.33 -2.75 -34.87
N THR A 227 -17.11 -2.88 -35.38
CA THR A 227 -15.90 -2.93 -34.58
C THR A 227 -15.61 -1.55 -33.98
N ARG A 228 -15.38 -1.49 -32.68
CA ARG A 228 -15.00 -0.27 -31.96
C ARG A 228 -13.48 -0.18 -31.85
N TYR A 229 -12.89 0.87 -32.42
CA TYR A 229 -11.45 1.10 -32.38
C TYR A 229 -11.13 2.06 -31.24
N LEU A 230 -10.27 1.63 -30.31
CA LEU A 230 -9.81 2.40 -29.18
C LEU A 230 -8.37 2.87 -29.39
N ALA A 231 -8.04 4.08 -28.96
CA ALA A 231 -6.70 4.64 -29.05
C ALA A 231 -6.28 5.21 -27.68
N ASN A 232 -5.03 4.98 -27.29
CA ASN A 232 -4.52 5.48 -26.02
C ASN A 232 -4.37 7.01 -26.06
N HIS A 233 -4.90 7.69 -25.05
CA HIS A 233 -4.82 9.14 -24.92
C HIS A 233 -3.44 9.63 -24.42
N HIS A 234 -2.60 8.76 -23.85
CA HIS A 234 -1.29 9.12 -23.37
C HIS A 234 -0.34 9.39 -24.54
N LYS A 235 0.12 10.64 -24.71
CA LYS A 235 0.84 11.08 -25.92
C LYS A 235 2.13 10.32 -26.18
N PHE A 236 2.89 9.93 -25.14
CA PHE A 236 4.09 9.10 -25.32
C PHE A 236 3.73 7.69 -25.81
N ILE A 237 2.64 7.08 -25.34
CA ILE A 237 2.18 5.76 -25.80
C ILE A 237 1.60 5.85 -27.21
N LYS A 238 0.81 6.87 -27.48
CA LYS A 238 0.21 7.12 -28.79
C LYS A 238 1.25 7.43 -29.86
N GLY A 239 2.40 8.00 -29.46
CA GLY A 239 3.48 8.43 -30.35
C GLY A 239 3.25 9.84 -30.91
N ASP A 240 2.46 10.68 -30.25
CA ASP A 240 2.34 12.11 -30.54
C ASP A 240 3.53 12.90 -30.00
N LEU A 241 4.18 12.37 -28.96
CA LEU A 241 5.43 12.85 -28.37
C LEU A 241 6.37 11.67 -28.19
N ASP A 242 7.66 11.90 -28.41
CA ASP A 242 8.70 10.89 -28.22
C ASP A 242 9.27 10.95 -26.81
N TYR A 243 9.34 9.79 -26.15
CA TYR A 243 10.11 9.58 -24.93
C TYR A 243 10.47 8.11 -24.81
N ASP A 244 11.77 7.81 -24.78
CA ASP A 244 12.26 6.44 -24.75
C ASP A 244 11.97 5.76 -23.40
N GLY A 245 11.61 4.47 -23.48
CA GLY A 245 11.37 3.63 -22.32
C GLY A 245 9.99 3.76 -21.68
N VAL A 246 9.06 4.55 -22.22
CA VAL A 246 7.66 4.59 -21.69
C VAL A 246 6.96 3.27 -21.97
N ILE A 247 6.43 2.66 -20.91
CA ILE A 247 5.77 1.35 -20.92
C ILE A 247 4.27 1.42 -20.60
N GLY A 248 3.75 2.58 -20.23
CA GLY A 248 2.34 2.76 -19.91
C GLY A 248 2.04 4.08 -19.21
N GLY A 249 0.76 4.29 -18.92
CA GLY A 249 0.33 5.46 -18.18
C GLY A 249 -1.18 5.68 -18.22
N LYS A 250 -1.63 6.76 -17.58
CA LYS A 250 -3.02 7.20 -17.59
C LYS A 250 -3.12 8.70 -17.48
N THR A 251 -3.89 9.32 -18.39
CA THR A 251 -4.20 10.75 -18.37
C THR A 251 -5.47 11.02 -17.59
N GLY A 252 -5.62 12.22 -17.06
CA GLY A 252 -6.85 12.69 -16.45
C GLY A 252 -7.02 14.20 -16.61
N TYR A 253 -8.26 14.63 -16.80
CA TYR A 253 -8.63 16.04 -16.84
C TYR A 253 -10.06 16.24 -16.35
N THR A 254 -10.25 17.23 -15.50
CA THR A 254 -11.52 17.89 -15.23
C THR A 254 -11.26 19.36 -14.90
N SER A 255 -12.25 20.22 -15.00
CA SER A 255 -12.09 21.64 -14.63
C SER A 255 -11.67 21.83 -13.15
N LYS A 256 -11.93 20.86 -12.28
CA LYS A 256 -11.52 20.87 -10.85
C LYS A 256 -10.14 20.31 -10.61
N ALA A 257 -9.78 19.22 -11.31
CA ALA A 257 -8.48 18.58 -11.19
C ALA A 257 -7.38 19.29 -11.98
N LEU A 258 -7.74 20.00 -13.04
CA LEU A 258 -6.85 20.37 -14.14
C LEU A 258 -6.23 19.10 -14.76
N TYR A 259 -5.03 19.17 -15.33
CA TYR A 259 -4.38 18.03 -15.93
C TYR A 259 -3.70 17.16 -14.86
N THR A 260 -3.86 15.85 -14.98
CA THR A 260 -3.24 14.83 -14.13
C THR A 260 -2.69 13.71 -15.00
N LEU A 261 -1.47 13.26 -14.72
CA LEU A 261 -0.79 12.26 -15.53
C LEU A 261 -0.04 11.27 -14.64
N VAL A 262 -0.21 10.00 -14.90
CA VAL A 262 0.66 8.93 -14.42
C VAL A 262 1.38 8.34 -15.61
N THR A 263 2.71 8.24 -15.53
CA THR A 263 3.56 7.64 -16.57
C THR A 263 4.49 6.61 -15.95
N PHE A 264 4.57 5.46 -16.57
CA PHE A 264 5.51 4.39 -16.25
C PHE A 264 6.59 4.35 -17.33
N ALA A 265 7.85 4.38 -16.92
CA ALA A 265 8.99 4.27 -17.84
C ALA A 265 10.01 3.28 -17.27
N GLU A 266 10.69 2.53 -18.15
CA GLU A 266 11.70 1.56 -17.79
C GLU A 266 12.95 1.71 -18.63
N ARG A 267 14.12 1.78 -17.97
CA ARG A 267 15.44 1.76 -18.58
C ARG A 267 16.41 0.98 -17.68
N ASP A 268 17.24 0.15 -18.27
CA ASP A 268 18.33 -0.58 -17.57
C ASP A 268 17.86 -1.33 -16.30
N GLY A 269 16.66 -1.92 -16.36
CA GLY A 269 16.06 -2.68 -15.26
C GLY A 269 15.47 -1.83 -14.14
N MET A 270 15.47 -0.50 -14.25
CA MET A 270 14.82 0.43 -13.32
C MET A 270 13.49 0.90 -13.90
N THR A 271 12.41 0.69 -13.16
CA THR A 271 11.07 1.18 -13.54
C THR A 271 10.71 2.38 -12.69
N LEU A 272 10.46 3.52 -13.33
CA LEU A 272 10.03 4.75 -12.67
C LEU A 272 8.55 5.01 -12.86
N ILE A 273 7.91 5.52 -11.81
CA ILE A 273 6.54 6.01 -11.77
C ILE A 273 6.60 7.50 -11.59
N SER A 274 6.16 8.27 -12.60
CA SER A 274 5.94 9.71 -12.48
C SER A 274 4.45 9.98 -12.29
N VAL A 275 4.09 10.75 -11.25
CA VAL A 275 2.72 11.25 -11.04
C VAL A 275 2.74 12.76 -11.04
N ILE A 276 1.93 13.35 -11.92
CA ILE A 276 1.69 14.79 -12.04
C ILE A 276 0.26 15.08 -11.61
N MET A 277 0.05 16.08 -10.75
CA MET A 277 -1.28 16.50 -10.33
C MET A 277 -1.43 18.02 -10.38
N HIS A 278 -2.62 18.45 -10.78
CA HIS A 278 -3.03 19.85 -10.83
C HIS A 278 -2.09 20.70 -11.70
N CYS A 279 -1.85 20.22 -12.93
CA CYS A 279 -1.04 20.91 -13.93
C CYS A 279 -1.95 21.82 -14.77
N ASP A 280 -1.43 22.99 -15.14
CA ASP A 280 -2.18 24.05 -15.83
C ASP A 280 -2.37 23.77 -17.33
N SER A 281 -1.48 22.99 -17.95
CA SER A 281 -1.53 22.70 -19.39
C SER A 281 -1.01 21.32 -19.75
N ILE A 282 -1.40 20.85 -20.95
CA ILE A 282 -0.93 19.59 -21.52
C ILE A 282 0.59 19.66 -21.80
N GLU A 283 1.09 20.81 -22.27
CA GLU A 283 2.51 20.98 -22.53
C GLU A 283 3.32 20.81 -21.26
N HIS A 284 2.88 21.45 -20.18
CA HIS A 284 3.59 21.37 -18.91
C HIS A 284 3.50 19.97 -18.30
N GLU A 285 2.37 19.27 -18.36
CA GLU A 285 2.28 17.92 -17.79
C GLU A 285 3.26 16.94 -18.46
N TYR A 286 3.46 17.02 -19.78
CA TYR A 286 4.41 16.14 -20.49
C TYR A 286 5.85 16.61 -20.36
N SER A 287 6.13 17.91 -20.37
CA SER A 287 7.47 18.43 -20.13
C SER A 287 7.94 18.17 -18.68
N ASP A 288 7.08 18.38 -17.71
CA ASP A 288 7.35 18.04 -16.31
C ASP A 288 7.62 16.54 -16.14
N THR A 289 6.79 15.69 -16.75
CA THR A 289 6.97 14.23 -16.73
C THR A 289 8.31 13.82 -17.33
N ALA A 290 8.67 14.34 -18.51
CA ALA A 290 9.95 14.03 -19.15
C ALA A 290 11.15 14.46 -18.28
N ASN A 291 11.11 15.69 -17.75
CA ASN A 291 12.15 16.21 -16.87
C ASN A 291 12.30 15.39 -15.59
N LEU A 292 11.21 14.95 -15.00
CA LEU A 292 11.19 14.13 -13.81
C LEU A 292 11.73 12.72 -14.06
N LEU A 293 11.34 12.08 -15.15
CA LEU A 293 11.85 10.77 -15.53
C LEU A 293 13.34 10.82 -15.86
N ASN A 294 13.80 11.87 -16.61
CA ASN A 294 15.22 12.09 -16.86
C ASN A 294 16.00 12.30 -15.56
N TYR A 295 15.47 13.11 -14.62
CA TYR A 295 16.10 13.26 -13.32
C TYR A 295 16.29 11.92 -12.60
N GLY A 296 15.28 11.05 -12.65
CA GLY A 296 15.35 9.72 -12.05
C GLY A 296 16.40 8.84 -12.75
N PHE A 297 16.35 8.69 -14.07
CA PHE A 297 17.27 7.82 -14.81
C PHE A 297 18.71 8.33 -14.82
N ASP A 298 18.93 9.63 -14.94
CA ASP A 298 20.27 10.22 -15.07
C ASP A 298 21.03 10.29 -13.74
N ASN A 299 20.31 10.29 -12.60
CA ASN A 299 20.94 10.53 -11.30
C ASN A 299 20.94 9.31 -10.37
N PHE A 300 20.22 8.25 -10.70
CA PHE A 300 20.06 7.08 -9.82
C PHE A 300 20.36 5.78 -10.56
N LYS A 301 20.75 4.78 -9.78
CA LYS A 301 20.95 3.40 -10.23
C LYS A 301 20.35 2.41 -9.25
N ILE A 302 19.90 1.28 -9.79
CA ILE A 302 19.31 0.20 -9.02
C ILE A 302 20.35 -0.89 -8.73
N TYR A 303 20.26 -1.50 -7.56
CA TYR A 303 21.03 -2.67 -7.18
C TYR A 303 20.10 -3.77 -6.68
N ASN A 304 20.31 -4.99 -7.15
CA ASN A 304 19.68 -6.15 -6.53
C ASN A 304 20.38 -6.47 -5.20
N ILE A 305 19.59 -6.67 -4.15
CA ILE A 305 20.12 -6.91 -2.79
C ILE A 305 20.81 -8.26 -2.72
N THR A 306 20.26 -9.31 -3.36
CA THR A 306 20.86 -10.65 -3.31
C THR A 306 22.20 -10.76 -4.00
N ASP A 307 22.48 -9.90 -5.00
CA ASP A 307 23.78 -9.84 -5.67
C ASP A 307 24.88 -9.21 -4.79
N LYS A 308 24.47 -8.46 -3.76
CA LYS A 308 25.35 -7.72 -2.85
C LYS A 308 25.44 -8.32 -1.45
N GLU A 309 24.34 -8.94 -1.00
CA GLU A 309 24.25 -9.58 0.30
C GLU A 309 24.38 -11.11 0.11
N ASN A 310 25.60 -11.62 0.15
CA ASN A 310 25.79 -13.07 0.18
C ASN A 310 25.52 -13.58 1.61
N PRO A 311 24.59 -14.52 1.83
CA PRO A 311 24.33 -15.09 3.16
C PRO A 311 25.55 -15.84 3.74
N ASP A 312 26.55 -16.16 2.92
CA ASP A 312 27.78 -16.84 3.34
C ASP A 312 28.94 -15.87 3.68
N THR A 313 28.72 -14.54 3.65
CA THR A 313 29.74 -13.57 4.06
C THR A 313 29.77 -13.38 5.57
N GLU A 314 30.98 -13.11 6.13
CA GLU A 314 31.18 -12.88 7.57
C GLU A 314 30.28 -11.75 8.14
N GLU A 315 29.84 -10.80 7.31
CA GLU A 315 28.97 -9.68 7.74
C GLU A 315 27.51 -10.11 7.93
N THR A 316 27.00 -11.07 7.16
CA THR A 316 25.63 -11.58 7.24
C THR A 316 25.49 -12.78 8.16
N THR A 317 26.58 -13.51 8.40
CA THR A 317 26.63 -14.64 9.34
C THR A 317 26.14 -14.28 10.75
N PRO A 318 26.46 -13.09 11.35
CA PRO A 318 25.92 -12.72 12.66
C PRO A 318 24.39 -12.59 12.67
N LEU A 319 23.79 -12.23 11.54
CA LEU A 319 22.35 -12.08 11.39
C LEU A 319 21.65 -13.42 11.41
N PHE A 320 22.15 -14.36 10.61
CA PHE A 320 21.62 -15.72 10.55
C PHE A 320 22.01 -16.54 11.77
N THR A 321 23.23 -16.33 12.36
CA THR A 321 23.66 -17.00 13.59
C THR A 321 22.91 -16.49 14.83
N LYS A 322 22.57 -15.22 14.93
CA LYS A 322 21.79 -14.67 16.06
C LYS A 322 20.40 -15.32 16.16
N TYR A 323 19.83 -15.72 15.04
CA TYR A 323 18.53 -16.39 14.97
C TYR A 323 18.63 -17.91 14.69
N SER A 324 19.84 -18.41 14.43
CA SER A 324 20.16 -19.84 14.19
C SER A 324 19.94 -20.79 15.36
N PRO A 325 20.04 -20.41 16.66
CA PRO A 325 19.77 -21.34 17.76
C PRO A 325 18.35 -21.93 17.75
N LEU A 326 17.39 -21.19 17.15
CA LEU A 326 16.01 -21.67 16.95
C LEU A 326 15.84 -22.60 15.73
N PHE A 327 16.80 -22.60 14.81
CA PHE A 327 16.65 -23.23 13.48
C PHE A 327 17.76 -24.24 13.13
N SER A 328 18.45 -24.77 14.14
CA SER A 328 19.49 -25.83 14.06
C SER A 328 20.01 -26.21 12.67
N ARG A 329 21.28 -25.89 12.42
CA ARG A 329 22.24 -26.50 11.47
C ARG A 329 21.90 -26.54 9.97
N ASN A 330 20.79 -25.97 9.49
CA ASN A 330 20.46 -25.94 8.07
C ASN A 330 20.18 -24.49 7.65
N THR A 331 21.22 -23.76 7.26
CA THR A 331 21.18 -22.37 6.79
C THR A 331 20.31 -22.17 5.54
N SER A 332 19.98 -23.25 4.85
CA SER A 332 19.13 -23.23 3.64
C SER A 332 17.66 -22.87 3.85
N ARG A 333 17.20 -22.68 5.11
CA ARG A 333 15.81 -22.35 5.42
C ARG A 333 15.51 -20.85 5.47
N LEU A 334 16.53 -20.02 5.65
CA LEU A 334 16.42 -18.58 5.62
C LEU A 334 17.00 -18.06 4.30
N GLN A 335 16.22 -17.27 3.58
CA GLN A 335 16.62 -16.69 2.30
C GLN A 335 16.21 -15.23 2.26
N ILE A 336 16.97 -14.42 1.52
CA ILE A 336 16.59 -13.08 1.14
C ILE A 336 15.84 -13.17 -0.19
N SER A 337 14.70 -12.50 -0.30
CA SER A 337 13.94 -12.47 -1.55
C SER A 337 14.79 -11.93 -2.70
N SER A 338 14.88 -12.67 -3.80
CA SER A 338 15.60 -12.25 -5.02
C SER A 338 14.96 -11.03 -5.70
N LYS A 339 13.74 -10.64 -5.30
CA LYS A 339 13.03 -9.47 -5.80
C LYS A 339 13.40 -8.18 -5.06
N GLY A 340 14.22 -8.27 -4.00
CA GLY A 340 14.64 -7.10 -3.23
C GLY A 340 15.65 -6.23 -3.97
N ASN A 341 15.37 -4.94 -4.06
CA ASN A 341 16.23 -3.95 -4.69
C ASN A 341 16.45 -2.75 -3.78
N ILE A 342 17.53 -2.00 -4.02
CA ILE A 342 17.72 -0.64 -3.54
C ILE A 342 18.06 0.28 -4.71
N VAL A 343 17.64 1.53 -4.61
CA VAL A 343 17.99 2.58 -5.56
C VAL A 343 18.84 3.64 -4.86
N LEU A 344 19.98 3.97 -5.44
CA LEU A 344 20.94 4.93 -4.86
C LEU A 344 21.32 5.98 -5.89
N PRO A 345 21.74 7.19 -5.44
CA PRO A 345 22.39 8.16 -6.32
C PRO A 345 23.60 7.56 -7.03
N ASN A 346 23.88 8.00 -8.26
CA ASN A 346 24.99 7.49 -9.07
C ASN A 346 26.38 7.66 -8.42
N ASN A 347 26.52 8.65 -7.53
CA ASN A 347 27.74 8.92 -6.77
C ASN A 347 27.84 8.16 -5.44
N ALA A 348 26.88 7.31 -5.13
CA ALA A 348 26.86 6.47 -3.93
C ALA A 348 27.21 5.02 -4.25
N ASP A 349 27.84 4.35 -3.30
CA ASP A 349 28.06 2.89 -3.34
C ASP A 349 27.02 2.16 -2.50
N TYR A 350 26.79 0.88 -2.80
CA TYR A 350 25.86 0.02 -2.04
C TYR A 350 26.13 0.03 -0.53
N LYS A 351 27.40 0.02 -0.12
CA LYS A 351 27.85 0.05 1.27
C LYS A 351 27.57 1.36 2.01
N ASP A 352 27.21 2.43 1.29
CA ASP A 352 26.86 3.72 1.90
C ASP A 352 25.40 3.69 2.43
N ALA A 353 24.59 2.72 2.01
CA ALA A 353 23.25 2.51 2.56
C ALA A 353 23.32 1.79 3.90
N LYS A 354 22.63 2.34 4.89
CA LYS A 354 22.46 1.69 6.22
C LYS A 354 21.38 0.64 6.10
N LYS A 355 21.63 -0.55 6.66
CA LYS A 355 20.65 -1.63 6.70
C LYS A 355 20.10 -1.84 8.11
N GLU A 356 18.79 -2.09 8.18
CA GLU A 356 18.08 -2.44 9.40
C GLU A 356 17.18 -3.64 9.15
N ILE A 357 17.10 -4.55 10.14
CA ILE A 357 16.23 -5.71 10.05
C ILE A 357 14.99 -5.44 10.87
N VAL A 358 13.86 -5.54 10.18
CA VAL A 358 12.53 -5.42 10.76
C VAL A 358 11.86 -6.78 10.73
N LEU A 359 11.68 -7.41 11.90
CA LEU A 359 10.95 -8.67 12.00
C LEU A 359 9.46 -8.43 12.08
N LYS A 360 8.69 -9.26 11.37
CA LYS A 360 7.23 -9.30 11.48
C LYS A 360 6.86 -10.27 12.60
N PRO A 361 6.02 -9.88 13.58
CA PRO A 361 5.43 -10.84 14.51
C PRO A 361 4.58 -11.83 13.70
N THR A 362 4.97 -13.11 13.73
CA THR A 362 4.22 -14.18 13.05
C THR A 362 3.73 -15.16 14.10
N ASP A 363 2.42 -15.16 14.35
CA ASP A 363 1.78 -16.07 15.31
C ASP A 363 1.69 -17.51 14.75
N LYS A 364 1.76 -17.66 13.43
CA LYS A 364 1.71 -18.97 12.76
C LYS A 364 2.65 -18.99 11.57
N ILE A 365 3.47 -20.02 11.48
CA ILE A 365 4.31 -20.34 10.32
C ILE A 365 3.58 -21.44 9.54
N ALA A 366 3.24 -21.16 8.29
CA ALA A 366 2.63 -22.13 7.37
C ALA A 366 3.71 -23.05 6.77
N ASP A 367 3.29 -24.17 6.17
CA ASP A 367 4.20 -25.01 5.37
C ASP A 367 4.63 -24.23 4.11
N GLY A 368 5.91 -24.35 3.75
CA GLY A 368 6.50 -23.63 2.62
C GLY A 368 7.11 -22.29 2.99
N GLU A 369 7.04 -21.32 2.06
CA GLU A 369 7.67 -20.01 2.21
C GLU A 369 6.83 -19.09 3.10
N ASN A 370 7.48 -18.46 4.10
CA ASN A 370 6.90 -17.52 5.02
C ASN A 370 7.76 -16.26 5.09
N VAL A 371 7.17 -15.10 4.86
CA VAL A 371 7.84 -13.81 5.05
C VAL A 371 7.82 -13.48 6.54
N ILE A 372 8.99 -13.57 7.19
CA ILE A 372 9.16 -13.36 8.63
C ILE A 372 9.71 -11.98 8.99
N GLY A 373 10.08 -11.19 8.01
CA GLY A 373 10.63 -9.86 8.20
C GLY A 373 11.14 -9.27 6.90
N SER A 374 11.83 -8.15 6.99
CA SER A 374 12.51 -7.52 5.87
C SER A 374 13.84 -6.91 6.31
N ILE A 375 14.78 -6.80 5.36
CA ILE A 375 15.95 -5.95 5.49
C ILE A 375 15.60 -4.63 4.79
N GLN A 376 15.59 -3.54 5.54
CA GLN A 376 15.31 -2.20 5.01
C GLN A 376 16.60 -1.42 4.88
N TYR A 377 16.69 -0.62 3.82
CA TYR A 377 17.87 0.19 3.53
C TYR A 377 17.51 1.67 3.52
N THR A 378 18.37 2.49 4.13
CA THR A 378 18.29 3.95 4.09
C THR A 378 19.59 4.55 3.62
N TYR A 379 19.51 5.63 2.82
CA TYR A 379 20.65 6.46 2.44
C TYR A 379 20.46 7.86 3.05
N GLY A 380 21.28 8.19 4.04
CA GLY A 380 20.94 9.26 4.98
C GLY A 380 19.66 8.88 5.74
N ASP A 381 18.66 9.76 5.70
CA ASP A 381 17.35 9.55 6.32
C ASP A 381 16.27 9.08 5.31
N THR A 382 16.67 8.82 4.06
CA THR A 382 15.74 8.45 2.98
C THR A 382 15.71 6.94 2.81
N PHE A 383 14.51 6.35 2.83
CA PHE A 383 14.29 4.95 2.48
C PHE A 383 14.63 4.74 1.00
N VAL A 384 15.47 3.74 0.70
CA VAL A 384 15.96 3.46 -0.65
C VAL A 384 15.62 2.05 -1.15
N GLY A 385 15.03 1.22 -0.31
CA GLY A 385 14.55 -0.10 -0.72
C GLY A 385 14.64 -1.15 0.37
N SER A 386 14.15 -2.35 0.07
CA SER A 386 14.12 -3.48 1.01
C SER A 386 14.10 -4.82 0.29
N ALA A 387 14.41 -5.88 1.05
CA ALA A 387 14.16 -7.25 0.65
C ALA A 387 13.47 -8.01 1.76
N ASP A 388 12.51 -8.86 1.43
CA ASP A 388 11.86 -9.75 2.39
C ASP A 388 12.83 -10.83 2.87
N ILE A 389 12.74 -11.18 4.15
CA ILE A 389 13.38 -12.35 4.75
C ILE A 389 12.38 -13.49 4.71
N ILE A 390 12.70 -14.53 3.96
CA ILE A 390 11.84 -15.68 3.72
C ILE A 390 12.36 -16.85 4.57
N TYR A 391 11.46 -17.44 5.37
CA TYR A 391 11.67 -18.71 6.06
C TYR A 391 10.91 -19.82 5.33
N ASN A 392 11.63 -20.84 4.85
CA ASN A 392 11.03 -22.01 4.22
C ASN A 392 10.78 -23.11 5.26
N ASN A 393 9.52 -23.28 5.66
CA ASN A 393 9.10 -24.31 6.60
C ASN A 393 8.84 -25.62 5.86
N VAL A 394 9.81 -26.54 5.94
CA VAL A 394 9.64 -27.90 5.38
C VAL A 394 9.06 -28.80 6.47
N PRO A 395 7.88 -29.42 6.26
CA PRO A 395 7.25 -30.30 7.23
C PRO A 395 8.19 -31.45 7.63
N SER A 396 8.28 -31.74 8.93
CA SER A 396 9.19 -32.74 9.53
C SER A 396 8.94 -34.17 9.02
N GLN A 397 7.81 -34.45 8.38
CA GLN A 397 7.47 -35.78 7.89
C GLN A 397 8.33 -36.28 6.71
N ASN A 398 9.04 -35.39 6.02
CA ASN A 398 9.90 -35.77 4.90
C ASN A 398 11.37 -36.06 5.32
N ILE A 399 11.73 -35.80 6.58
CA ILE A 399 13.12 -36.00 7.07
C ILE A 399 13.38 -37.46 7.46
N LEU A 400 12.34 -38.24 7.72
CA LEU A 400 12.49 -39.62 8.26
C LEU A 400 12.50 -40.74 7.18
N LYS A 401 12.42 -40.43 5.89
CA LYS A 401 12.45 -41.47 4.81
C LYS A 401 13.82 -41.74 4.22
N GLY A 402 14.91 -41.22 4.76
CA GLY A 402 16.24 -41.36 4.11
C GLY A 402 17.42 -41.69 5.01
N SER A 403 17.25 -42.16 6.25
CA SER A 403 18.40 -42.53 7.09
C SER A 403 18.17 -43.87 7.78
N TYR A 404 18.78 -44.90 7.20
CA TYR A 404 18.99 -46.20 7.86
C TYR A 404 20.02 -45.97 8.98
N ILE A 405 19.55 -45.92 10.24
CA ILE A 405 20.42 -45.95 11.40
C ILE A 405 20.59 -47.41 11.80
N PRO A 406 21.81 -47.98 11.76
CA PRO A 406 22.03 -49.32 12.29
C PRO A 406 21.84 -49.33 13.79
N THR A 407 20.99 -50.20 14.27
CA THR A 407 20.70 -50.44 15.67
C THR A 407 21.95 -50.94 16.39
N PRO A 408 22.43 -50.36 17.50
CA PRO A 408 23.42 -51.02 18.35
C PRO A 408 22.72 -52.09 19.15
N THR A 409 23.29 -53.25 19.13
CA THR A 409 22.93 -54.44 19.93
C THR A 409 23.03 -54.10 21.42
N ALA A 410 21.97 -54.40 22.13
CA ALA A 410 21.89 -54.26 23.59
C ALA A 410 22.74 -55.25 24.31
N SER A 411 23.42 -54.82 25.37
CA SER A 411 23.81 -55.66 26.52
C SER A 411 23.20 -55.06 27.81
N PRO A 412 22.74 -55.90 28.71
CA PRO A 412 21.99 -55.46 29.88
C PRO A 412 22.89 -55.20 31.06
N ASP A 413 22.72 -54.10 31.76
CA ASP A 413 22.83 -54.11 33.22
C ASP A 413 22.21 -52.92 33.91
N SER A 414 21.41 -53.26 34.88
CA SER A 414 20.95 -52.68 36.16
C SER A 414 21.25 -51.21 36.50
N GLY A 415 20.22 -50.50 36.99
CA GLY A 415 20.44 -49.42 37.94
C GLY A 415 19.38 -48.34 37.93
N ASN A 416 18.37 -48.59 38.68
CA ASN A 416 17.54 -47.67 39.48
C ASN A 416 17.91 -46.16 39.44
N SER A 417 17.03 -45.29 38.93
CA SER A 417 16.87 -43.92 39.44
C SER A 417 15.52 -43.32 39.12
N GLN A 418 14.96 -42.83 40.14
CA GLN A 418 13.64 -42.22 40.33
C GLN A 418 13.30 -41.13 39.35
N ALA A 419 12.05 -41.16 38.88
CA ALA A 419 11.36 -40.07 38.24
C ALA A 419 11.30 -38.82 39.10
N ILE A 420 11.79 -37.70 38.63
CA ILE A 420 11.44 -36.38 39.13
C ILE A 420 10.41 -35.76 38.20
N ASN A 421 9.16 -35.94 38.55
CA ASN A 421 8.05 -35.11 38.05
C ASN A 421 8.05 -33.79 38.83
N ARG A 422 8.25 -32.69 38.14
CA ARG A 422 7.92 -31.28 38.47
C ARG A 422 8.23 -30.47 37.21
N PHE A 423 7.33 -29.72 36.62
CA PHE A 423 6.38 -28.72 37.00
C PHE A 423 5.35 -28.59 35.87
N ASP A 424 4.10 -28.82 36.17
CA ASP A 424 2.98 -28.33 35.42
C ASP A 424 2.13 -27.48 36.37
N ASP A 425 2.42 -26.17 36.39
CA ASP A 425 1.64 -25.20 37.15
C ASP A 425 1.50 -23.88 36.42
N SER A 426 0.93 -23.96 35.19
CA SER A 426 0.52 -22.77 34.40
C SER A 426 -1.01 -22.63 34.28
N SER A 427 -1.79 -23.46 35.01
CA SER A 427 -3.25 -23.48 34.87
C SER A 427 -3.99 -22.35 35.60
N ASN A 428 -3.34 -21.62 36.50
CA ASN A 428 -4.01 -20.63 37.37
C ASN A 428 -3.90 -19.18 36.90
N LEU A 429 -3.11 -18.87 35.86
CA LEU A 429 -2.95 -17.50 35.35
C LEU A 429 -4.00 -17.14 34.29
N LYS A 430 -4.51 -18.11 33.55
CA LYS A 430 -5.48 -17.88 32.46
C LYS A 430 -6.78 -17.20 32.90
N PRO A 431 -7.45 -17.62 34.00
CA PRO A 431 -8.68 -16.97 34.46
C PRO A 431 -8.46 -15.53 34.95
N ILE A 432 -7.29 -15.23 35.53
CA ILE A 432 -6.96 -13.90 36.01
C ILE A 432 -6.76 -12.93 34.83
N ILE A 433 -6.06 -13.36 33.79
CA ILE A 433 -5.85 -12.56 32.57
C ILE A 433 -7.18 -12.28 31.87
N ILE A 434 -8.06 -13.28 31.75
CA ILE A 434 -9.39 -13.11 31.15
C ILE A 434 -10.23 -12.12 31.98
N ALA A 435 -10.19 -12.19 33.30
CA ALA A 435 -10.93 -11.27 34.16
C ALA A 435 -10.44 -9.82 34.01
N ILE A 436 -9.13 -9.60 33.87
CA ILE A 436 -8.54 -8.28 33.62
C ILE A 436 -8.98 -7.71 32.24
N ILE A 437 -8.96 -8.55 31.21
CA ILE A 437 -9.37 -8.12 29.85
C ILE A 437 -10.85 -7.74 29.84
N VAL A 438 -11.73 -8.55 30.45
CA VAL A 438 -13.15 -8.25 30.57
C VAL A 438 -13.39 -6.95 31.36
N GLY A 439 -12.65 -6.74 32.44
CA GLY A 439 -12.69 -5.50 33.23
C GLY A 439 -12.32 -4.28 32.40
N CYS A 440 -11.25 -4.34 31.62
CA CYS A 440 -10.83 -3.25 30.71
C CYS A 440 -11.87 -2.93 29.64
N ILE A 441 -12.52 -3.95 29.05
CA ILE A 441 -13.57 -3.77 28.04
C ILE A 441 -14.79 -3.07 28.66
N LEU A 442 -15.22 -3.47 29.86
CA LEU A 442 -16.36 -2.86 30.56
C LEU A 442 -16.05 -1.39 30.92
N ILE A 443 -14.85 -1.09 31.38
CA ILE A 443 -14.43 0.29 31.65
C ILE A 443 -14.41 1.13 30.36
N GLY A 444 -13.83 0.61 29.28
CA GLY A 444 -13.82 1.28 27.96
C GLY A 444 -15.23 1.56 27.44
N PHE A 445 -16.15 0.60 27.58
CA PHE A 445 -17.55 0.75 27.18
C PHE A 445 -18.29 1.80 28.02
N THR A 446 -18.04 1.82 29.33
CA THR A 446 -18.62 2.82 30.25
C THR A 446 -18.13 4.24 29.92
N LEU A 447 -16.83 4.40 29.64
CA LEU A 447 -16.25 5.66 29.22
C LEU A 447 -16.83 6.13 27.86
N TYR A 448 -16.99 5.22 26.91
CA TYR A 448 -17.63 5.51 25.63
C TYR A 448 -19.07 6.05 25.82
N ILE A 449 -19.88 5.40 26.65
CA ILE A 449 -21.25 5.85 26.93
C ILE A 449 -21.25 7.27 27.55
N VAL A 450 -20.38 7.51 28.54
CA VAL A 450 -20.38 8.78 29.29
C VAL A 450 -19.82 9.93 28.44
N PHE A 451 -18.74 9.70 27.70
CA PHE A 451 -18.03 10.78 27.00
C PHE A 451 -18.45 10.98 25.54
N VAL A 452 -19.02 9.97 24.91
CA VAL A 452 -19.42 10.01 23.49
C VAL A 452 -20.95 9.96 23.34
N GLU A 453 -21.61 8.90 23.83
CA GLU A 453 -23.02 8.64 23.56
C GLU A 453 -23.94 9.68 24.24
N ILE A 454 -23.72 9.98 25.52
CA ILE A 454 -24.55 10.95 26.26
C ILE A 454 -24.42 12.37 25.68
N PRO A 455 -23.23 12.92 25.41
CA PRO A 455 -23.11 14.23 24.75
C PRO A 455 -23.71 14.26 23.34
N PHE A 456 -23.56 13.19 22.58
CA PHE A 456 -24.14 13.07 21.23
C PHE A 456 -25.68 13.10 21.27
N ARG A 457 -26.31 12.33 22.17
CA ARG A 457 -27.77 12.35 22.36
C ARG A 457 -28.27 13.74 22.81
N LYS A 458 -27.53 14.43 23.70
CA LYS A 458 -27.85 15.80 24.13
C LYS A 458 -27.80 16.78 22.95
N ARG A 459 -26.76 16.74 22.11
CA ARG A 459 -26.64 17.59 20.92
C ARG A 459 -27.75 17.31 19.90
N ARG A 460 -28.05 16.04 19.66
CA ARG A 460 -29.14 15.63 18.75
C ARG A 460 -30.50 16.14 19.22
N ASN A 461 -30.82 16.01 20.51
CA ASN A 461 -32.08 16.47 21.05
C ASN A 461 -32.20 17.99 20.98
N SER A 462 -31.13 18.74 21.29
CA SER A 462 -31.12 20.20 21.16
C SER A 462 -31.28 20.69 19.72
N TYR A 463 -30.74 19.92 18.75
CA TYR A 463 -30.92 20.18 17.32
C TYR A 463 -32.36 19.94 16.87
N LEU A 464 -32.99 18.88 17.35
CA LEU A 464 -34.38 18.53 17.03
C LEU A 464 -35.38 19.57 17.64
N GLU A 465 -35.11 20.06 18.87
CA GLU A 465 -35.90 21.15 19.48
C GLU A 465 -35.78 22.45 18.69
N LYS A 466 -34.57 22.81 18.23
CA LYS A 466 -34.38 23.99 17.39
C LYS A 466 -35.07 23.88 16.04
N LYS A 467 -35.11 22.67 15.44
CA LYS A 467 -35.80 22.42 14.17
C LYS A 467 -37.31 22.41 14.34
N GLY A 468 -37.82 21.93 15.48
CA GLY A 468 -39.26 22.02 15.84
C GLY A 468 -39.75 23.47 16.03
N ARG A 469 -38.94 24.29 16.69
CA ARG A 469 -39.29 25.75 16.85
C ARG A 469 -39.27 26.51 15.52
N LYS A 470 -38.36 26.22 14.58
CA LYS A 470 -38.38 26.86 13.24
C LYS A 470 -39.61 26.44 12.40
N LYS A 471 -40.16 25.24 12.57
CA LYS A 471 -41.39 24.82 11.88
C LYS A 471 -42.64 25.54 12.41
N HIS A 472 -42.65 25.96 13.68
CA HIS A 472 -43.77 26.71 14.25
C HIS A 472 -43.75 28.22 13.85
N TYR A 473 -42.58 28.80 13.53
CA TYR A 473 -42.45 30.17 13.12
C TYR A 473 -42.86 30.40 11.66
N ASN A 474 -42.64 29.41 10.77
CA ASN A 474 -42.99 29.52 9.34
C ASN A 474 -44.48 29.17 9.02
N LYS A 475 -45.30 28.87 10.01
CA LYS A 475 -46.76 28.59 9.84
C LYS A 475 -47.65 29.75 10.17
N LYS A 476 -47.08 30.91 10.63
CA LYS A 476 -47.86 32.10 10.99
C LYS A 476 -47.83 33.25 9.98
N ASP A 477 -47.03 33.15 8.90
CA ASP A 477 -46.83 34.23 7.95
C ASP A 477 -47.44 33.97 6.54
N TYR A 478 -48.48 33.13 6.45
CA TYR A 478 -49.30 32.99 5.25
C TYR A 478 -50.78 33.14 5.60
N VAL A 479 -51.22 34.36 5.89
CA VAL A 479 -52.59 34.84 5.70
C VAL A 479 -52.49 36.29 5.24
N ASP A 480 -53.09 36.56 4.07
CA ASP A 480 -53.45 37.85 3.46
C ASP A 480 -52.34 38.69 2.77
N PHE A 481 -52.21 38.57 1.43
CA PHE A 481 -52.79 39.44 0.37
C PHE A 481 -52.58 38.77 -1.00
#